data_397647c683bc67283a4308ce52ed3ef7
#
_entry.id   397647c683bc67283a4308ce52ed3ef7
#
_cell.length_a   1.000
_cell.length_b   1.000
_cell.length_c   1.000
_cell.angle_alpha   90.00
_cell.angle_beta   90.00
_cell.angle_gamma   90.00
#
_symmetry.space_group_name_H-M   'P 1'
#
loop_
_entity.id
_entity.type
_entity.pdbx_description
1 polymer ?
#
loop_
_entity_poly.entity_id
_entity_poly.type
_entity_poly.pdbx_seq_one_letter_code
_entity_poly.pdbx_strand_id
1 'polypeptide(L)' 'MATIRAYNQLDLLSDCLEDFCTKHNIELMSADDILYGSSDNELSNYQKDWLRNYIEVWDTIANL' A
#
# COMPACT_ATOMS: atom_id res chain seq x y z
N MET A 1 9.63 9.96 -14.79
CA MET A 1 8.21 9.86 -15.20
C MET A 1 7.87 8.40 -15.45
N ALA A 2 6.74 7.93 -14.90
CA ALA A 2 6.36 6.52 -15.07
C ALA A 2 5.89 6.22 -16.49
N THR A 3 6.18 5.02 -16.98
CA THR A 3 5.73 4.54 -18.29
C THR A 3 4.28 4.05 -18.18
N ILE A 4 3.63 3.81 -19.32
CA ILE A 4 2.27 3.22 -19.34
C ILE A 4 2.27 1.87 -18.61
N ARG A 5 3.33 1.08 -18.78
CA ARG A 5 3.47 -0.21 -18.11
C ARG A 5 3.53 -0.04 -16.59
N ALA A 6 4.25 0.98 -16.12
CA ALA A 6 4.33 1.28 -14.70
C ALA A 6 2.97 1.71 -14.14
N TYR A 7 2.21 2.51 -14.87
CA TYR A 7 0.85 2.89 -14.47
C TYR A 7 -0.05 1.68 -14.31
N ASN A 8 0.02 0.72 -15.22
CA ASN A 8 -0.76 -0.51 -15.12
C ASN A 8 -0.38 -1.32 -13.88
N GLN A 9 0.91 -1.36 -13.53
CA GLN A 9 1.37 -2.03 -12.31
C GLN A 9 0.90 -1.29 -11.06
N LEU A 10 0.90 0.05 -11.08
CA LEU A 10 0.39 0.84 -9.96
C LEU A 10 -1.10 0.62 -9.75
N ASP A 11 -1.87 0.48 -10.81
CA ASP A 11 -3.30 0.15 -10.70
C ASP A 11 -3.51 -1.20 -10.03
N LEU A 12 -2.70 -2.21 -10.39
CA LEU A 12 -2.75 -3.52 -9.74
C LEU A 12 -2.39 -3.44 -8.26
N LEU A 13 -1.40 -2.61 -7.92
CA LEU A 13 -1.04 -2.39 -6.52
C LEU A 13 -2.17 -1.72 -5.75
N SER A 14 -2.87 -0.77 -6.37
CA SER A 14 -4.03 -0.12 -5.74
C SER A 14 -5.11 -1.14 -5.42
N ASP A 15 -5.37 -2.07 -6.33
CA ASP A 15 -6.32 -3.15 -6.10
C ASP A 15 -5.87 -4.05 -4.95
N CYS A 16 -4.57 -4.34 -4.86
CA CYS A 16 -4.01 -5.11 -3.74
C CYS A 16 -4.22 -4.41 -2.41
N LEU A 17 -4.02 -3.11 -2.36
CA LEU A 17 -4.24 -2.33 -1.14
C LEU A 17 -5.71 -2.34 -0.73
N GLU A 18 -6.61 -2.17 -1.69
CA GLU A 18 -8.04 -2.22 -1.44
C GLU A 18 -8.44 -3.58 -0.85
N ASP A 19 -7.94 -4.66 -1.45
CA ASP A 19 -8.19 -6.01 -0.98
C ASP A 19 -7.64 -6.24 0.44
N PHE A 20 -6.43 -5.77 0.68
CA PHE A 20 -5.81 -5.83 2.00
C PHE A 20 -6.66 -5.09 3.05
N CYS A 21 -7.10 -3.88 2.74
CA CYS A 21 -7.92 -3.09 3.65
C CYS A 21 -9.26 -3.79 3.94
N THR A 22 -9.89 -4.33 2.91
CA THR A 22 -11.15 -5.07 3.06
C THR A 22 -10.96 -6.30 3.94
N LYS A 23 -9.89 -7.05 3.69
CA LYS A 23 -9.60 -8.28 4.42
C LYS A 23 -9.33 -8.04 5.90
N HIS A 24 -8.65 -6.93 6.21
CA HIS A 24 -8.26 -6.60 7.58
C HIS A 24 -9.20 -5.60 8.24
N ASN A 25 -10.30 -5.27 7.59
CA ASN A 25 -11.30 -4.33 8.10
C ASN A 25 -10.68 -2.96 8.42
N ILE A 26 -9.86 -2.47 7.51
CA ILE A 26 -9.18 -1.17 7.61
C ILE A 26 -9.85 -0.22 6.61
N GLU A 27 -10.08 1.03 7.02
CA GLU A 27 -10.59 2.04 6.11
C GLU A 27 -9.60 2.28 4.97
N LEU A 28 -10.11 2.32 3.74
CA LEU A 28 -9.25 2.50 2.57
C LEU A 28 -8.65 3.90 2.53
N MET A 29 -7.33 3.94 2.61
CA MET A 29 -6.53 5.17 2.54
C MET A 29 -5.23 4.82 1.82
N SER A 30 -4.37 5.80 1.58
CA SER A 30 -3.04 5.50 1.06
C SER A 30 -2.27 4.66 2.09
N ALA A 31 -1.32 3.85 1.60
CA ALA A 31 -0.54 2.99 2.49
C ALA A 31 0.22 3.79 3.54
N ASP A 32 0.73 4.97 3.19
CA ASP A 32 1.39 5.87 4.13
C ASP A 32 0.45 6.31 5.24
N ASP A 33 -0.76 6.70 4.89
CA ASP A 33 -1.75 7.15 5.86
C ASP A 33 -2.14 6.03 6.81
N ILE A 34 -2.26 4.80 6.31
CA ILE A 34 -2.58 3.65 7.14
C ILE A 34 -1.42 3.35 8.09
N LEU A 35 -0.20 3.30 7.57
CA LEU A 35 0.97 2.89 8.34
C LEU A 35 1.36 3.92 9.39
N TYR A 36 1.36 5.20 9.04
CA TYR A 36 1.84 6.27 9.92
C TYR A 36 0.73 7.06 10.59
N GLY A 37 -0.49 6.99 10.07
CA GLY A 37 -1.63 7.70 10.63
C GLY A 37 -2.42 6.91 11.66
N SER A 38 -2.29 5.57 11.66
CA SER A 38 -2.96 4.70 12.62
C SER A 38 -2.19 4.63 13.93
N SER A 39 -2.90 4.37 15.03
CA SER A 39 -2.21 4.09 16.29
C SER A 39 -1.46 2.76 16.16
N ASP A 40 -0.30 2.69 16.82
CA ASP A 40 0.56 1.49 16.76
C ASP A 40 -0.14 0.23 17.26
N ASN A 41 -1.16 0.39 18.09
CA ASN A 41 -1.86 -0.73 18.70
C ASN A 41 -2.87 -1.40 17.75
N GLU A 42 -3.17 -0.79 16.62
CA GLU A 42 -4.19 -1.29 15.69
C GLU A 42 -3.63 -2.19 14.59
N LEU A 43 -2.33 -2.12 14.36
CA LEU A 43 -1.69 -2.88 13.30
C LEU A 43 -0.77 -3.95 13.87
N SER A 44 -0.90 -5.18 13.36
CA SER A 44 0.03 -6.25 13.69
C SER A 44 1.37 -6.02 12.99
N ASN A 45 2.40 -6.75 13.43
CA ASN A 45 3.71 -6.69 12.77
C ASN A 45 3.61 -7.11 11.30
N TYR A 46 2.80 -8.13 11.01
CA TYR A 46 2.56 -8.56 9.65
C TYR A 46 1.97 -7.44 8.79
N GLN A 47 0.97 -6.74 9.32
CA GLN A 47 0.31 -5.65 8.60
C GLN A 47 1.26 -4.49 8.36
N LYS A 48 2.07 -4.14 9.34
CA LYS A 48 3.08 -3.08 9.20
C LYS A 48 4.11 -3.44 8.14
N ASP A 49 4.62 -4.67 8.16
CA ASP A 49 5.59 -5.12 7.17
C ASP A 49 5.00 -5.14 5.77
N TRP A 50 3.75 -5.59 5.64
CA TRP A 50 3.07 -5.60 4.36
C TRP A 50 2.97 -4.18 3.78
N LEU A 51 2.59 -3.21 4.62
CA LEU A 51 2.44 -1.83 4.19
C LEU A 51 3.80 -1.21 3.82
N ARG A 52 4.84 -1.47 4.59
CA ARG A 52 6.19 -0.98 4.26
C ARG A 52 6.67 -1.52 2.91
N ASN A 53 6.48 -2.81 2.68
CA ASN A 53 6.85 -3.43 1.41
C ASN A 53 6.02 -2.86 0.25
N TYR A 54 4.74 -2.64 0.48
CA TYR A 54 3.86 -2.03 -0.50
C TYR A 54 4.37 -0.64 -0.91
N ILE A 55 4.68 0.20 0.07
CA ILE A 55 5.18 1.56 -0.17
C ILE A 55 6.48 1.52 -0.96
N GLU A 56 7.40 0.64 -0.59
CA GLU A 56 8.68 0.50 -1.27
C GLU A 56 8.50 0.08 -2.73
N VAL A 57 7.64 -0.89 -2.98
CA VAL A 57 7.35 -1.35 -4.35
C VAL A 57 6.68 -0.25 -5.15
N TRP A 58 5.74 0.45 -4.55
CA TRP A 58 5.06 1.58 -5.20
C TRP A 58 6.08 2.64 -5.64
N ASP A 59 6.95 3.05 -4.73
CA ASP A 59 7.97 4.06 -5.03
C ASP A 59 8.90 3.59 -6.15
N THR A 60 9.31 2.35 -6.12
CA THR A 60 10.18 1.78 -7.15
C THR A 60 9.51 1.84 -8.52
N ILE A 61 8.25 1.45 -8.62
CA ILE A 61 7.51 1.46 -9.87
C ILE A 61 7.23 2.89 -10.33
N ALA A 62 6.87 3.77 -9.42
CA ALA A 62 6.53 5.16 -9.75
C ALA A 62 7.75 5.94 -10.29
N ASN A 63 8.95 5.50 -9.97
CA ASN A 63 10.19 6.14 -10.41
C ASN A 63 10.81 5.50 -11.65
N LEU A 64 10.13 4.56 -12.27
CA LEU A 64 10.63 3.94 -13.52
C LEU A 64 10.59 4.88 -14.73
#